data_d43e712c931f9b55502a23709c2bba56
#
_entry.id   d43e712c931f9b55502a23709c2bba56
#
_cell.length_a   1.000
_cell.length_b   1.000
_cell.length_c   1.000
_cell.angle_alpha   90.00
_cell.angle_beta   90.00
_cell.angle_gamma   90.00
#
_symmetry.space_group_name_H-M   'P 1'
#
loop_
_entity.id
_entity.type
_entity.pdbx_description
1 polymer ?
#
loop_
_entity_poly.entity_id
_entity_poly.type
_entity_poly.pdbx_seq_one_letter_code
_entity_poly.pdbx_strand_id
1 'polypeptide(L)'
;MTDHIGTFIQVTGNDFDRKFAMDNMDIRFADNGALAGKSITYGISLNNNPTVQDPFNTLNGWKFPYMASELAPSPAASPLINGVLGQQVLGATAYAFYDKSLYAEVGGYKTLSRSLRNKINAGEDGSISGVSPYWRLSYFKDMGAQNLRAGFFGMEVKLQPDFLSGPTDQYRDIGVDAAYQFLGSGENIFTVNTSYINERRTLNSSFAGGSASNLHGNLTRFDLAGSYHYLNTYGVTLGLFDTRGNKDDALYNTGDADAGSINSSPNSRGYTVQADWTPWGKKSSWGAPYANARLGLQYTGYTKFNGGKNNYDGLGRDAKDNNTLFAFIWAAF
;
A
#
# COMPACT_ATOMS: atom_id res chain seq x y z
N MET A 1 15.76 15.83 -18.08
CA MET A 1 16.01 14.52 -17.50
C MET A 1 17.01 13.81 -18.39
N THR A 2 17.88 12.99 -17.83
CA THR A 2 18.80 12.15 -18.60
C THR A 2 18.11 10.83 -18.95
N ASP A 3 18.64 10.08 -19.90
CA ASP A 3 18.10 8.77 -20.30
C ASP A 3 18.17 7.70 -19.18
N HIS A 4 18.89 8.01 -18.09
CA HIS A 4 19.14 7.11 -16.97
C HIS A 4 18.43 7.51 -15.66
N ILE A 5 17.86 8.72 -15.56
CA ILE A 5 17.27 9.21 -14.32
C ILE A 5 15.79 9.54 -14.54
N GLY A 6 14.93 8.82 -13.83
CA GLY A 6 13.51 9.07 -13.70
C GLY A 6 13.16 9.64 -12.33
N THR A 7 12.18 10.52 -12.28
CA THR A 7 11.66 11.06 -11.03
C THR A 7 10.14 11.05 -11.04
N PHE A 8 9.57 10.58 -9.95
CA PHE A 8 8.14 10.64 -9.68
C PHE A 8 7.93 11.36 -8.34
N ILE A 9 7.06 12.35 -8.30
CA ILE A 9 6.69 13.08 -7.09
C ILE A 9 5.18 13.27 -7.10
N GLN A 10 4.53 12.85 -6.03
CA GLN A 10 3.11 13.05 -5.78
C GLN A 10 2.93 14.00 -4.59
N VAL A 11 2.08 15.00 -4.77
CA VAL A 11 1.72 15.96 -3.73
C VAL A 11 0.21 16.03 -3.66
N THR A 12 -0.34 15.90 -2.46
CA THR A 12 -1.77 16.06 -2.20
C THR A 12 -2.01 17.39 -1.49
N GLY A 13 -3.02 18.14 -1.96
CA GLY A 13 -3.56 19.30 -1.27
C GLY A 13 -4.82 18.90 -0.52
N ASN A 14 -4.87 19.18 0.79
CA ASN A 14 -6.06 19.00 1.59
C ASN A 14 -6.69 20.38 1.85
N ASP A 15 -7.89 20.60 1.32
CA ASP A 15 -8.61 21.89 1.45
C ASP A 15 -9.09 22.11 2.90
N PHE A 16 -9.37 21.05 3.63
CA PHE A 16 -9.81 21.15 5.03
C PHE A 16 -8.71 21.71 5.94
N ASP A 17 -7.48 21.20 5.82
CA ASP A 17 -6.34 21.66 6.62
C ASP A 17 -5.54 22.78 5.94
N ARG A 18 -5.86 23.09 4.69
CA ARG A 18 -5.11 24.03 3.82
C ARG A 18 -3.61 23.76 3.76
N LYS A 19 -3.24 22.48 3.77
CA LYS A 19 -1.86 22.02 3.76
C LYS A 19 -1.60 21.16 2.53
N PHE A 20 -0.34 21.20 2.09
CA PHE A 20 0.17 20.26 1.11
C PHE A 20 0.98 19.17 1.82
N ALA A 21 0.76 17.93 1.45
CA ALA A 21 1.54 16.78 1.89
C ALA A 21 2.32 16.21 0.71
N MET A 22 3.56 15.80 0.95
CA MET A 22 4.32 14.99 0.00
C MET A 22 3.94 13.53 0.22
N ASP A 23 3.17 12.95 -0.71
CA ASP A 23 2.71 11.57 -0.57
C ASP A 23 3.81 10.58 -0.95
N ASN A 24 4.14 10.53 -2.23
CA ASN A 24 5.09 9.55 -2.75
C ASN A 24 6.19 10.26 -3.54
N MET A 25 7.41 9.84 -3.30
CA MET A 25 8.59 10.27 -4.05
C MET A 25 9.40 9.04 -4.43
N ASP A 26 9.77 8.94 -5.70
CA ASP A 26 10.74 7.96 -6.21
C ASP A 26 11.68 8.66 -7.19
N ILE A 27 12.97 8.67 -6.88
CA ILE A 27 14.04 9.12 -7.77
C ILE A 27 14.83 7.89 -8.13
N ARG A 28 14.87 7.54 -9.41
CA ARG A 28 15.42 6.28 -9.87
C ARG A 28 16.51 6.52 -10.91
N PHE A 29 17.67 5.95 -10.66
CA PHE A 29 18.67 5.71 -11.68
C PHE A 29 18.49 4.29 -12.24
N ALA A 30 18.51 4.14 -13.56
CA ALA A 30 18.45 2.85 -14.24
C ALA A 30 19.42 2.81 -15.41
N ASP A 31 20.04 1.66 -15.61
CA ASP A 31 20.89 1.39 -16.77
C ASP A 31 20.72 -0.06 -17.22
N ASN A 32 21.14 -0.35 -18.44
CA ASN A 32 21.03 -1.65 -19.06
C ASN A 32 22.41 -2.22 -19.35
N GLY A 33 22.53 -3.54 -19.22
CA GLY A 33 23.77 -4.26 -19.48
C GLY A 33 23.51 -5.70 -19.90
N ALA A 34 24.56 -6.49 -19.89
CA ALA A 34 24.51 -7.93 -20.12
C ALA A 34 25.24 -8.66 -19.00
N LEU A 35 24.64 -9.74 -18.50
CA LEU A 35 25.22 -10.64 -17.52
C LEU A 35 25.04 -12.08 -18.02
N ALA A 36 26.13 -12.85 -18.13
CA ALA A 36 26.12 -14.23 -18.61
C ALA A 36 25.37 -14.39 -19.96
N GLY A 37 25.52 -13.41 -20.88
CA GLY A 37 24.89 -13.45 -22.22
C GLY A 37 23.39 -13.09 -22.24
N LYS A 38 22.83 -12.67 -21.12
CA LYS A 38 21.42 -12.25 -20.98
C LYS A 38 21.33 -10.77 -20.64
N SER A 39 20.20 -10.14 -20.98
CA SER A 39 19.96 -8.74 -20.65
C SER A 39 19.75 -8.55 -19.14
N ILE A 40 20.25 -7.45 -18.60
CA ILE A 40 20.00 -7.02 -17.24
C ILE A 40 19.71 -5.52 -17.24
N THR A 41 18.62 -5.13 -16.57
CA THR A 41 18.39 -3.74 -16.17
C THR A 41 18.68 -3.63 -14.69
N TYR A 42 19.50 -2.68 -14.29
CA TYR A 42 19.88 -2.48 -12.89
C TYR A 42 19.85 -1.01 -12.52
N GLY A 43 19.74 -0.74 -11.23
CA GLY A 43 19.69 0.64 -10.78
C GLY A 43 19.60 0.82 -9.27
N ILE A 44 19.41 2.07 -8.90
CA ILE A 44 19.22 2.52 -7.53
C ILE A 44 17.94 3.35 -7.48
N SER A 45 17.12 3.16 -6.43
CA SER A 45 15.98 4.01 -6.12
C SER A 45 16.19 4.71 -4.79
N LEU A 46 15.79 5.97 -4.73
CA LEU A 46 15.65 6.77 -3.52
C LEU A 46 14.19 7.13 -3.40
N ASN A 47 13.52 6.66 -2.34
CA ASN A 47 12.07 6.80 -2.21
C ASN A 47 11.62 6.95 -0.75
N ASN A 48 10.39 7.41 -0.54
CA ASN A 48 9.82 7.64 0.78
C ASN A 48 8.72 6.63 1.16
N ASN A 49 8.59 5.53 0.43
CA ASN A 49 7.57 4.53 0.71
C ASN A 49 7.99 3.14 0.18
N PRO A 50 8.17 2.11 1.05
CA PRO A 50 8.58 0.78 0.62
C PRO A 50 7.68 0.12 -0.43
N THR A 51 6.39 0.49 -0.49
CA THR A 51 5.41 -0.11 -1.41
C THR A 51 5.33 0.59 -2.75
N VAL A 52 5.78 1.85 -2.87
CA VAL A 52 5.73 2.63 -4.12
C VAL A 52 6.62 2.03 -5.21
N GLN A 53 7.67 1.39 -4.82
CA GLN A 53 8.62 0.79 -5.77
C GLN A 53 8.33 -0.67 -6.11
N ASP A 54 7.20 -1.21 -5.68
CA ASP A 54 6.76 -2.51 -6.18
C ASP A 54 6.55 -2.40 -7.71
N PRO A 55 7.43 -3.01 -8.52
CA PRO A 55 7.42 -2.82 -9.98
C PRO A 55 6.13 -3.33 -10.62
N PHE A 56 5.34 -4.10 -9.89
CA PHE A 56 4.11 -4.72 -10.34
C PHE A 56 2.86 -4.15 -9.68
N ASN A 57 3.03 -3.23 -8.73
CA ASN A 57 1.95 -2.59 -7.97
C ASN A 57 0.96 -3.60 -7.36
N THR A 58 1.47 -4.71 -6.85
CA THR A 58 0.67 -5.74 -6.17
C THR A 58 0.34 -5.31 -4.74
N LEU A 59 1.25 -4.60 -4.09
CA LEU A 59 0.99 -3.83 -2.89
C LEU A 59 0.54 -2.44 -3.34
N ASN A 60 -0.74 -2.17 -3.25
CA ASN A 60 -1.34 -0.98 -3.84
C ASN A 60 -0.95 0.32 -3.14
N GLY A 61 0.24 0.84 -3.44
CA GLY A 61 0.75 2.12 -2.93
C GLY A 61 -0.06 3.35 -3.38
N TRP A 62 -0.92 3.18 -4.38
CA TRP A 62 -1.74 4.23 -4.98
C TRP A 62 -3.18 4.25 -4.48
N LYS A 63 -3.51 3.43 -3.46
CA LYS A 63 -4.87 3.14 -3.01
C LYS A 63 -5.70 2.42 -4.08
N PHE A 64 -6.85 1.91 -3.73
CA PHE A 64 -7.64 0.96 -4.53
C PHE A 64 -8.55 1.62 -5.57
N PRO A 65 -8.55 1.10 -6.83
CA PRO A 65 -7.37 0.71 -7.61
C PRO A 65 -6.52 1.92 -7.99
N TYR A 66 -7.10 3.13 -7.93
CA TYR A 66 -6.43 4.39 -8.21
C TYR A 66 -6.62 5.42 -7.10
N MET A 67 -7.76 5.38 -6.43
CA MET A 67 -8.12 6.29 -5.34
C MET A 67 -8.98 5.57 -4.31
N ALA A 68 -9.01 6.09 -3.10
CA ALA A 68 -9.92 5.70 -2.04
C ALA A 68 -10.30 6.95 -1.23
N SER A 69 -11.48 6.95 -0.60
CA SER A 69 -11.88 8.04 0.28
C SER A 69 -10.95 8.12 1.49
N GLU A 70 -10.40 9.28 1.78
CA GLU A 70 -9.63 9.55 3.00
C GLU A 70 -10.52 9.78 4.22
N LEU A 71 -11.77 10.12 3.99
CA LEU A 71 -12.77 10.31 5.05
C LEU A 71 -13.46 8.99 5.44
N ALA A 72 -13.19 7.90 4.69
CA ALA A 72 -13.78 6.60 4.99
C ALA A 72 -13.14 6.00 6.25
N PRO A 73 -13.94 5.47 7.18
CA PRO A 73 -13.41 4.68 8.26
C PRO A 73 -12.54 3.55 7.74
N SER A 74 -11.38 3.35 8.36
CA SER A 74 -10.45 2.28 8.02
C SER A 74 -10.15 1.41 9.25
N PRO A 75 -9.88 0.10 9.06
CA PRO A 75 -9.49 -0.76 10.17
C PRO A 75 -8.29 -0.23 10.94
N ALA A 76 -8.31 -0.36 12.26
CA ALA A 76 -7.29 0.16 13.17
C ALA A 76 -5.88 -0.45 12.94
N ALA A 77 -5.78 -1.62 12.30
CA ALA A 77 -4.52 -2.33 12.16
C ALA A 77 -4.20 -2.68 10.69
N SER A 78 -2.97 -2.38 10.31
CA SER A 78 -2.34 -2.83 9.06
C SER A 78 -0.89 -3.22 9.32
N PRO A 79 -0.30 -4.19 8.59
CA PRO A 79 1.14 -4.45 8.63
C PRO A 79 1.95 -3.20 8.25
N LEU A 80 3.12 -2.99 8.88
CA LEU A 80 3.93 -1.79 8.66
C LEU A 80 4.31 -1.59 7.19
N ILE A 81 4.69 -2.67 6.51
CA ILE A 81 5.06 -2.62 5.09
C ILE A 81 3.88 -2.23 4.18
N ASN A 82 2.64 -2.42 4.63
CA ASN A 82 1.44 -2.12 3.85
C ASN A 82 1.01 -0.64 3.96
N GLY A 83 1.95 0.26 3.71
CA GLY A 83 1.71 1.70 3.60
C GLY A 83 1.83 2.50 4.91
N VAL A 84 1.94 1.86 6.09
CA VAL A 84 2.01 2.56 7.37
C VAL A 84 3.26 3.45 7.46
N LEU A 85 4.40 3.00 6.91
CA LEU A 85 5.64 3.76 6.88
C LEU A 85 5.72 4.80 5.75
N GLY A 86 4.73 4.82 4.86
CA GLY A 86 4.70 5.75 3.75
C GLY A 86 4.83 7.21 4.18
N GLN A 87 5.57 8.01 3.40
CA GLN A 87 5.84 9.44 3.64
C GLN A 87 6.79 9.73 4.82
N GLN A 88 6.82 8.87 5.84
CA GLN A 88 7.57 9.09 7.09
C GLN A 88 9.03 8.65 7.01
N VAL A 89 9.39 7.87 6.01
CA VAL A 89 10.72 7.28 5.82
C VAL A 89 11.40 7.79 4.55
N LEU A 90 12.70 7.65 4.52
CA LEU A 90 13.52 7.72 3.31
C LEU A 90 14.28 6.42 3.19
N GLY A 91 14.20 5.79 2.02
CA GLY A 91 14.91 4.57 1.70
C GLY A 91 15.80 4.71 0.48
N ALA A 92 16.88 3.94 0.49
CA ALA A 92 17.71 3.72 -0.68
C ALA A 92 17.76 2.22 -0.96
N THR A 93 17.47 1.85 -2.21
CA THR A 93 17.47 0.45 -2.64
C THR A 93 18.28 0.27 -3.93
N ALA A 94 18.90 -0.89 -4.10
CA ALA A 94 19.50 -1.33 -5.34
C ALA A 94 18.69 -2.49 -5.91
N TYR A 95 18.46 -2.47 -7.21
CA TYR A 95 17.66 -3.49 -7.88
C TYR A 95 18.31 -3.99 -9.17
N ALA A 96 17.91 -5.19 -9.56
CA ALA A 96 18.26 -5.79 -10.84
C ALA A 96 17.08 -6.58 -11.42
N PHE A 97 16.87 -6.44 -12.73
CA PHE A 97 15.88 -7.19 -13.50
C PHE A 97 16.60 -7.98 -14.58
N TYR A 98 16.80 -9.28 -14.35
CA TYR A 98 17.58 -10.17 -15.17
C TYR A 98 16.70 -10.95 -16.14
N ASP A 99 17.13 -11.01 -17.40
CA ASP A 99 16.50 -11.73 -18.51
C ASP A 99 15.00 -11.45 -18.65
N LYS A 100 14.57 -10.23 -18.31
CA LYS A 100 13.17 -9.79 -18.32
C LYS A 100 12.21 -10.65 -17.48
N SER A 101 12.74 -11.46 -16.57
CA SER A 101 11.98 -12.42 -15.80
C SER A 101 12.27 -12.43 -14.30
N LEU A 102 13.49 -12.22 -13.87
CA LEU A 102 13.87 -12.26 -12.47
C LEU A 102 14.18 -10.86 -11.95
N TYR A 103 13.42 -10.39 -10.97
CA TYR A 103 13.66 -9.13 -10.27
C TYR A 103 14.14 -9.39 -8.86
N ALA A 104 15.21 -8.71 -8.46
CA ALA A 104 15.71 -8.70 -7.10
C ALA A 104 15.96 -7.26 -6.67
N GLU A 105 15.63 -6.95 -5.42
CA GLU A 105 15.84 -5.64 -4.80
C GLU A 105 16.23 -5.81 -3.35
N VAL A 106 17.18 -4.99 -2.89
CA VAL A 106 17.60 -4.90 -1.50
C VAL A 106 17.89 -3.45 -1.14
N GLY A 107 17.63 -3.09 0.09
CA GLY A 107 17.93 -1.75 0.57
C GLY A 107 17.55 -1.53 2.01
N GLY A 108 17.45 -0.29 2.40
CA GLY A 108 17.12 0.06 3.77
C GLY A 108 16.42 1.41 3.89
N TYR A 109 15.61 1.51 4.93
CA TYR A 109 14.78 2.67 5.26
C TYR A 109 15.15 3.25 6.61
N LYS A 110 15.05 4.55 6.71
CA LYS A 110 15.20 5.28 7.96
C LYS A 110 14.12 6.36 8.06
N THR A 111 13.61 6.61 9.25
CA THR A 111 12.65 7.68 9.48
C THR A 111 13.28 9.05 9.18
N LEU A 112 12.54 9.90 8.50
CA LEU A 112 12.87 11.31 8.34
C LEU A 112 12.92 12.01 9.69
N SER A 113 13.74 13.08 9.82
CA SER A 113 13.74 13.87 11.03
C SER A 113 12.36 14.46 11.32
N ARG A 114 11.99 14.59 12.59
CA ARG A 114 10.71 15.16 13.01
C ARG A 114 10.44 16.53 12.36
N SER A 115 11.47 17.38 12.33
CA SER A 115 11.37 18.71 11.69
C SER A 115 11.04 18.61 10.19
N LEU A 116 11.59 17.63 9.46
CA LEU A 116 11.29 17.46 8.05
C LEU A 116 9.89 16.89 7.85
N ARG A 117 9.48 15.89 8.64
CA ARG A 117 8.12 15.32 8.58
C ARG A 117 7.05 16.39 8.81
N ASN A 118 7.25 17.26 9.79
CA ASN A 118 6.34 18.37 10.05
C ASN A 118 6.25 19.35 8.87
N LYS A 119 7.39 19.62 8.19
CA LYS A 119 7.40 20.50 7.01
C LYS A 119 6.68 19.93 5.80
N ILE A 120 6.72 18.61 5.60
CA ILE A 120 6.08 17.93 4.48
C ILE A 120 4.69 17.35 4.85
N ASN A 121 4.23 17.63 6.06
CA ASN A 121 2.96 17.13 6.62
C ASN A 121 2.86 15.59 6.60
N ALA A 122 3.96 14.89 6.86
CA ALA A 122 3.99 13.45 7.04
C ALA A 122 3.58 13.06 8.48
N GLY A 123 3.06 11.85 8.65
CA GLY A 123 2.66 11.31 9.94
C GLY A 123 3.80 11.17 10.97
N GLU A 124 3.44 10.91 12.22
CA GLU A 124 4.38 10.82 13.35
C GLU A 124 4.21 9.49 14.12
N ASP A 125 4.31 8.33 13.45
CA ASP A 125 4.14 7.01 14.11
C ASP A 125 5.40 6.50 14.84
N GLY A 126 6.25 7.41 15.30
CA GLY A 126 7.50 7.07 15.99
C GLY A 126 8.73 7.23 15.10
N SER A 127 9.83 6.60 15.45
CA SER A 127 11.09 6.65 14.71
C SER A 127 11.77 5.29 14.60
N ILE A 128 12.30 4.98 13.42
CA ILE A 128 13.08 3.77 13.17
C ILE A 128 14.45 3.93 13.85
N SER A 129 14.78 2.97 14.69
CA SER A 129 16.09 2.84 15.32
C SER A 129 17.05 2.12 14.37
N GLY A 130 18.09 2.86 13.91
CA GLY A 130 19.03 2.34 12.91
C GLY A 130 18.50 2.43 11.49
N VAL A 131 18.70 1.38 10.71
CA VAL A 131 18.21 1.21 9.33
C VAL A 131 17.37 -0.06 9.25
N SER A 132 16.18 0.03 8.72
CA SER A 132 15.28 -1.11 8.50
C SER A 132 15.58 -1.76 7.16
N PRO A 133 16.08 -3.01 7.13
CA PRO A 133 16.35 -3.71 5.89
C PRO A 133 15.04 -4.06 5.15
N TYR A 134 15.07 -3.89 3.84
CA TYR A 134 14.02 -4.27 2.90
C TYR A 134 14.60 -5.16 1.81
N TRP A 135 13.83 -6.11 1.34
CA TRP A 135 14.18 -6.96 0.22
C TRP A 135 12.96 -7.45 -0.55
N ARG A 136 13.15 -7.70 -1.84
CA ARG A 136 12.14 -8.28 -2.73
C ARG A 136 12.78 -9.19 -3.78
N LEU A 137 12.12 -10.32 -4.04
CA LEU A 137 12.39 -11.21 -5.16
C LEU A 137 11.09 -11.41 -5.94
N SER A 138 11.13 -11.28 -7.26
CA SER A 138 9.94 -11.49 -8.08
C SER A 138 10.29 -12.22 -9.37
N TYR A 139 9.34 -13.02 -9.83
CA TYR A 139 9.38 -13.68 -11.12
C TYR A 139 8.29 -13.09 -12.02
N PHE A 140 8.67 -12.81 -13.25
CA PHE A 140 7.80 -12.28 -14.28
C PHE A 140 7.85 -13.19 -15.51
N LYS A 141 6.70 -13.52 -16.07
CA LYS A 141 6.56 -14.29 -17.29
C LYS A 141 5.62 -13.57 -18.26
N ASP A 142 6.20 -13.11 -19.36
CA ASP A 142 5.46 -12.59 -20.50
C ASP A 142 5.09 -13.77 -21.43
N MET A 143 3.82 -13.83 -21.79
CA MET A 143 3.24 -14.84 -22.67
C MET A 143 2.48 -14.16 -23.84
N GLY A 144 2.96 -13.00 -24.29
CA GLY A 144 2.37 -12.20 -25.34
C GLY A 144 1.15 -11.42 -24.86
N ALA A 145 -0.06 -11.90 -25.14
CA ALA A 145 -1.27 -11.24 -24.67
C ALA A 145 -1.54 -11.39 -23.16
N GLN A 146 -0.71 -12.13 -22.46
CA GLN A 146 -0.87 -12.43 -21.03
C GLN A 146 0.46 -12.21 -20.31
N ASN A 147 0.40 -11.79 -19.06
CA ASN A 147 1.55 -11.82 -18.18
C ASN A 147 1.20 -12.34 -16.78
N LEU A 148 2.12 -13.05 -16.19
CA LEU A 148 2.05 -13.58 -14.84
C LEU A 148 3.23 -13.06 -14.03
N ARG A 149 2.98 -12.70 -12.80
CA ARG A 149 3.99 -12.22 -11.85
C ARG A 149 3.75 -12.90 -10.50
N ALA A 150 4.84 -13.21 -9.82
CA ALA A 150 4.80 -13.68 -8.44
C ALA A 150 5.98 -13.08 -7.69
N GLY A 151 5.78 -12.67 -6.46
CA GLY A 151 6.79 -12.01 -5.64
C GLY A 151 6.83 -12.52 -4.21
N PHE A 152 8.00 -12.36 -3.61
CA PHE A 152 8.26 -12.61 -2.20
C PHE A 152 9.07 -11.42 -1.68
N PHE A 153 8.66 -10.84 -0.55
CA PHE A 153 9.25 -9.62 -0.02
C PHE A 153 9.22 -9.60 1.51
N GLY A 154 10.03 -8.74 2.10
CA GLY A 154 10.02 -8.56 3.54
C GLY A 154 10.76 -7.32 4.01
N MET A 155 10.50 -6.97 5.26
CA MET A 155 11.09 -5.84 5.96
C MET A 155 11.20 -6.15 7.45
N GLU A 156 12.28 -5.69 8.09
CA GLU A 156 12.38 -5.70 9.54
C GLU A 156 12.49 -4.27 10.05
N VAL A 157 11.69 -3.92 11.07
CA VAL A 157 11.63 -2.58 11.64
C VAL A 157 11.84 -2.64 13.14
N LYS A 158 12.75 -1.82 13.65
CA LYS A 158 12.85 -1.50 15.09
C LYS A 158 12.30 -0.10 15.28
N LEU A 159 11.10 0.01 15.81
CA LEU A 159 10.39 1.25 15.98
C LEU A 159 10.50 1.75 17.42
N GLN A 160 10.88 3.01 17.58
CA GLN A 160 10.78 3.73 18.84
C GLN A 160 9.45 4.50 18.81
N PRO A 161 8.41 4.04 19.51
CA PRO A 161 7.17 4.80 19.59
C PRO A 161 7.40 6.12 20.30
N ASP A 162 6.60 7.14 19.98
CA ASP A 162 6.57 8.44 20.64
C ASP A 162 7.90 9.18 20.75
N PHE A 163 8.90 8.79 19.94
CA PHE A 163 10.26 9.38 19.96
C PHE A 163 10.99 9.31 21.31
N LEU A 164 10.55 8.45 22.18
CA LEU A 164 11.16 8.23 23.49
C LEU A 164 12.49 7.48 23.35
N SER A 165 13.37 7.65 24.32
CA SER A 165 14.56 6.80 24.46
C SER A 165 14.19 5.54 25.24
N GLY A 166 14.73 4.38 24.86
CA GLY A 166 14.49 3.13 25.58
C GLY A 166 14.35 1.90 24.66
N PRO A 167 13.64 0.88 25.08
CA PRO A 167 13.42 -0.31 24.26
C PRO A 167 12.64 0.05 23.00
N THR A 168 12.84 -0.70 21.91
CA THR A 168 12.12 -0.55 20.66
C THR A 168 11.14 -1.69 20.46
N ASP A 169 10.02 -1.39 19.81
CA ASP A 169 9.15 -2.41 19.25
C ASP A 169 9.77 -2.97 17.98
N GLN A 170 9.67 -4.27 17.80
CA GLN A 170 10.22 -4.97 16.66
C GLN A 170 9.10 -5.56 15.82
N TYR A 171 9.16 -5.27 14.53
CA TYR A 171 8.21 -5.77 13.53
C TYR A 171 8.98 -6.51 12.46
N ARG A 172 8.46 -7.66 12.05
CA ARG A 172 8.99 -8.45 10.94
C ARG A 172 7.88 -8.81 9.98
N ASP A 173 7.90 -8.17 8.83
CA ASP A 173 6.96 -8.39 7.74
C ASP A 173 7.56 -9.34 6.71
N ILE A 174 6.78 -10.35 6.35
CA ILE A 174 7.05 -11.24 5.24
C ILE A 174 5.77 -11.36 4.42
N GLY A 175 5.89 -11.17 3.12
CA GLY A 175 4.76 -11.21 2.22
C GLY A 175 5.03 -11.96 0.93
N VAL A 176 3.95 -12.44 0.34
CA VAL A 176 3.91 -12.98 -1.02
C VAL A 176 2.86 -12.21 -1.80
N ASP A 177 3.09 -12.03 -3.09
CA ASP A 177 2.13 -11.44 -4.00
C ASP A 177 2.12 -12.14 -5.36
N ALA A 178 1.03 -11.96 -6.08
CA ALA A 178 0.92 -12.42 -7.46
C ALA A 178 0.00 -11.49 -8.25
N ALA A 179 0.29 -11.38 -9.54
CA ALA A 179 -0.57 -10.67 -10.48
C ALA A 179 -0.68 -11.44 -11.79
N TYR A 180 -1.86 -11.44 -12.34
CA TYR A 180 -2.14 -11.95 -13.68
C TYR A 180 -2.83 -10.86 -14.49
N GLN A 181 -2.37 -10.66 -15.72
CA GLN A 181 -2.99 -9.71 -16.64
C GLN A 181 -3.19 -10.36 -18.00
N PHE A 182 -4.39 -10.23 -18.53
CA PHE A 182 -4.76 -10.55 -19.89
C PHE A 182 -5.03 -9.25 -20.64
N LEU A 183 -4.25 -8.98 -21.67
CA LEU A 183 -4.35 -7.79 -22.51
C LEU A 183 -5.18 -8.04 -23.78
N GLY A 184 -5.28 -9.30 -24.22
CA GLY A 184 -6.02 -9.71 -25.41
C GLY A 184 -5.64 -8.89 -26.65
N SER A 185 -6.65 -8.40 -27.34
CA SER A 185 -6.54 -7.45 -28.45
C SER A 185 -6.45 -5.99 -27.99
N GLY A 186 -6.45 -5.74 -26.67
CA GLY A 186 -6.58 -4.40 -26.07
C GLY A 186 -8.02 -3.91 -25.90
N GLU A 187 -9.01 -4.66 -26.41
CA GLU A 187 -10.43 -4.34 -26.22
C GLU A 187 -10.95 -4.83 -24.86
N ASN A 188 -10.51 -6.01 -24.48
CA ASN A 188 -10.89 -6.67 -23.23
C ASN A 188 -9.62 -6.89 -22.41
N ILE A 189 -9.47 -6.12 -21.33
CA ILE A 189 -8.33 -6.22 -20.42
C ILE A 189 -8.85 -6.75 -19.09
N PHE A 190 -8.22 -7.80 -18.60
CA PHE A 190 -8.52 -8.39 -17.30
C PHE A 190 -7.25 -8.44 -16.46
N THR A 191 -7.33 -7.97 -15.21
CA THR A 191 -6.20 -7.99 -14.27
C THR A 191 -6.67 -8.54 -12.92
N VAL A 192 -5.87 -9.43 -12.34
CA VAL A 192 -6.04 -9.91 -10.97
C VAL A 192 -4.75 -9.66 -10.20
N ASN A 193 -4.87 -9.04 -9.04
CA ASN A 193 -3.78 -8.84 -8.09
C ASN A 193 -4.14 -9.47 -6.75
N THR A 194 -3.20 -10.09 -6.10
CA THR A 194 -3.37 -10.61 -4.74
C THR A 194 -2.09 -10.44 -3.93
N SER A 195 -2.24 -10.22 -2.65
CA SER A 195 -1.13 -10.20 -1.70
C SER A 195 -1.52 -10.84 -0.36
N TYR A 196 -0.54 -11.42 0.31
CA TYR A 196 -0.66 -11.90 1.67
C TYR A 196 0.58 -11.48 2.45
N ILE A 197 0.38 -10.83 3.60
CA ILE A 197 1.43 -10.34 4.48
C ILE A 197 1.24 -10.96 5.85
N ASN A 198 2.32 -11.44 6.45
CA ASN A 198 2.39 -11.84 7.85
C ASN A 198 3.38 -10.94 8.56
N GLU A 199 2.91 -10.24 9.58
CA GLU A 199 3.71 -9.42 10.47
C GLU A 199 3.81 -10.09 11.86
N ARG A 200 5.03 -10.27 12.31
CA ARG A 200 5.32 -10.67 13.71
C ARG A 200 5.78 -9.46 14.50
N ARG A 201 5.26 -9.32 15.70
CA ARG A 201 5.52 -8.18 16.59
C ARG A 201 6.17 -8.64 17.89
N THR A 202 7.17 -7.88 18.36
CA THR A 202 7.67 -7.94 19.74
C THR A 202 7.65 -6.52 20.29
N LEU A 203 6.66 -6.21 21.09
CA LEU A 203 6.27 -4.86 21.51
C LEU A 203 6.95 -4.47 22.83
N ASN A 204 8.32 -4.44 22.85
CA ASN A 204 9.05 -4.19 24.10
C ASN A 204 8.77 -2.81 24.70
N SER A 205 8.73 -1.77 23.87
CA SER A 205 8.46 -0.41 24.31
C SER A 205 6.99 -0.21 24.68
N SER A 206 6.08 -0.61 23.79
CA SER A 206 4.64 -0.48 24.01
C SER A 206 4.16 -1.29 25.19
N PHE A 207 4.68 -2.50 25.41
CA PHE A 207 4.36 -3.33 26.56
C PHE A 207 4.90 -2.71 27.86
N ALA A 208 6.13 -2.25 27.87
CA ALA A 208 6.72 -1.59 29.05
C ALA A 208 6.01 -0.28 29.39
N GLY A 209 5.54 0.45 28.37
CA GLY A 209 4.79 1.70 28.51
C GLY A 209 3.29 1.53 28.78
N GLY A 210 2.77 0.29 28.77
CA GLY A 210 1.35 0.00 28.98
C GLY A 210 0.45 0.27 27.77
N SER A 211 1.03 0.59 26.61
CA SER A 211 0.29 0.81 25.35
C SER A 211 -0.01 -0.52 24.61
N ALA A 212 0.55 -1.62 25.07
CA ALA A 212 0.21 -2.97 24.65
C ALA A 212 0.07 -3.88 25.87
N SER A 213 -0.93 -4.76 25.86
CA SER A 213 -1.15 -5.75 26.93
C SER A 213 -0.33 -7.04 26.70
N ASN A 214 0.14 -7.27 25.49
CA ASN A 214 0.91 -8.44 25.14
C ASN A 214 2.29 -8.05 24.57
N LEU A 215 3.34 -8.73 25.02
CA LEU A 215 4.70 -8.54 24.51
C LEU A 215 4.84 -9.03 23.06
N HIS A 216 4.12 -10.10 22.70
CA HIS A 216 4.19 -10.70 21.36
C HIS A 216 2.84 -10.67 20.67
N GLY A 217 2.85 -10.35 19.39
CA GLY A 217 1.68 -10.33 18.56
C GLY A 217 1.95 -10.80 17.13
N ASN A 218 0.88 -11.07 16.42
CA ASN A 218 0.90 -11.38 14.99
C ASN A 218 -0.26 -10.64 14.31
N LEU A 219 0.01 -10.16 13.11
CA LEU A 219 -1.00 -9.57 12.23
C LEU A 219 -0.83 -10.16 10.84
N THR A 220 -1.94 -10.50 10.19
CA THR A 220 -1.97 -10.92 8.79
C THR A 220 -2.89 -10.04 7.98
N ARG A 221 -2.52 -9.78 6.75
CA ARG A 221 -3.34 -9.06 5.77
C ARG A 221 -3.41 -9.85 4.48
N PHE A 222 -4.61 -10.04 3.98
CA PHE A 222 -4.89 -10.61 2.67
C PHE A 222 -5.67 -9.60 1.84
N ASP A 223 -5.24 -9.38 0.61
CA ASP A 223 -5.91 -8.55 -0.38
C ASP A 223 -6.01 -9.31 -1.71
N LEU A 224 -7.16 -9.21 -2.36
CA LEU A 224 -7.43 -9.75 -3.69
C LEU A 224 -8.25 -8.72 -4.47
N ALA A 225 -7.81 -8.35 -5.64
CA ALA A 225 -8.56 -7.45 -6.52
C ALA A 225 -8.58 -7.99 -7.96
N GLY A 226 -9.75 -7.96 -8.59
CA GLY A 226 -9.93 -8.28 -10.00
C GLY A 226 -10.58 -7.11 -10.73
N SER A 227 -9.99 -6.67 -11.85
CA SER A 227 -10.53 -5.60 -12.68
C SER A 227 -10.72 -6.06 -14.13
N TYR A 228 -11.79 -5.61 -14.72
CA TYR A 228 -12.10 -5.78 -16.12
C TYR A 228 -12.32 -4.42 -16.78
N HIS A 229 -11.62 -4.18 -17.89
CA HIS A 229 -11.77 -2.94 -18.68
C HIS A 229 -12.18 -3.30 -20.11
N TYR A 230 -13.23 -2.64 -20.59
CA TYR A 230 -13.74 -2.77 -21.95
C TYR A 230 -13.45 -1.52 -22.76
N LEU A 231 -12.76 -1.72 -23.89
CA LEU A 231 -12.39 -0.69 -24.87
C LEU A 231 -11.64 0.53 -24.24
N ASN A 232 -10.90 0.33 -23.16
CA ASN A 232 -10.29 1.40 -22.37
C ASN A 232 -11.28 2.50 -21.94
N THR A 233 -12.57 2.20 -21.93
CA THR A 233 -13.66 3.17 -21.70
C THR A 233 -14.43 2.84 -20.43
N TYR A 234 -14.79 1.59 -20.21
CA TYR A 234 -15.56 1.15 -19.07
C TYR A 234 -14.75 0.19 -18.22
N GLY A 235 -14.74 0.41 -16.93
CA GLY A 235 -14.04 -0.42 -15.96
C GLY A 235 -14.97 -0.90 -14.86
N VAL A 236 -14.76 -2.14 -14.40
CA VAL A 236 -15.35 -2.67 -13.17
C VAL A 236 -14.23 -3.34 -12.38
N THR A 237 -14.15 -3.04 -11.08
CA THR A 237 -13.19 -3.68 -10.18
C THR A 237 -13.90 -4.23 -8.95
N LEU A 238 -13.52 -5.44 -8.56
CA LEU A 238 -13.98 -6.10 -7.34
C LEU A 238 -12.75 -6.37 -6.47
N GLY A 239 -12.84 -6.04 -5.18
CA GLY A 239 -11.79 -6.29 -4.20
C GLY A 239 -12.31 -6.98 -2.96
N LEU A 240 -11.46 -7.79 -2.34
CA LEU A 240 -11.68 -8.42 -1.05
C LEU A 240 -10.48 -8.15 -0.17
N PHE A 241 -10.72 -7.88 1.11
CA PHE A 241 -9.65 -7.72 2.09
C PHE A 241 -10.00 -8.40 3.42
N ASP A 242 -8.97 -8.92 4.10
CA ASP A 242 -9.11 -9.59 5.39
C ASP A 242 -7.87 -9.32 6.25
N THR A 243 -8.05 -8.64 7.37
CA THR A 243 -7.02 -8.40 8.38
C THR A 243 -7.33 -9.24 9.60
N ARG A 244 -6.35 -9.99 10.12
CA ARG A 244 -6.48 -10.80 11.33
C ARG A 244 -5.25 -10.68 12.21
N GLY A 245 -5.45 -10.63 13.52
CA GLY A 245 -4.36 -10.57 14.49
C GLY A 245 -4.76 -11.06 15.85
N ASN A 246 -3.77 -11.13 16.74
CA ASN A 246 -4.00 -11.43 18.13
C ASN A 246 -4.82 -10.32 18.79
N LYS A 247 -5.58 -10.69 19.79
CA LYS A 247 -6.23 -9.73 20.67
C LYS A 247 -5.20 -9.04 21.55
N ASP A 248 -5.39 -7.76 21.78
CA ASP A 248 -4.60 -6.97 22.73
C ASP A 248 -5.47 -5.82 23.25
N ASP A 249 -5.70 -5.79 24.55
CA ASP A 249 -6.65 -4.88 25.15
C ASP A 249 -6.16 -3.43 25.12
N ALA A 250 -4.93 -3.18 25.54
CA ALA A 250 -4.37 -1.83 25.54
C ALA A 250 -4.17 -1.29 24.10
N LEU A 251 -3.86 -2.16 23.15
CA LEU A 251 -3.58 -1.75 21.78
C LEU A 251 -4.84 -1.48 20.95
N TYR A 252 -5.94 -2.21 21.19
CA TYR A 252 -7.13 -2.15 20.33
C TYR A 252 -8.40 -1.70 21.06
N ASN A 253 -8.49 -1.78 22.39
CA ASN A 253 -9.63 -1.30 23.16
C ASN A 253 -9.39 0.13 23.66
N THR A 254 -9.20 1.06 22.75
CA THR A 254 -8.80 2.44 23.06
C THR A 254 -9.94 3.33 23.51
N GLY A 255 -11.18 2.84 23.50
CA GLY A 255 -12.38 3.67 23.78
C GLY A 255 -12.70 4.68 22.66
N ASP A 256 -11.93 4.69 21.58
CA ASP A 256 -12.18 5.52 20.40
C ASP A 256 -13.29 4.89 19.56
N ALA A 257 -14.31 5.70 19.22
CA ALA A 257 -15.45 5.24 18.43
C ALA A 257 -15.08 4.73 17.03
N ASP A 258 -14.00 5.26 16.44
CA ASP A 258 -13.59 4.90 15.07
C ASP A 258 -12.50 3.82 15.05
N ALA A 259 -11.60 3.80 16.02
CA ALA A 259 -10.48 2.89 16.11
C ALA A 259 -10.64 1.77 17.15
N GLY A 260 -11.57 1.92 18.08
CA GLY A 260 -11.75 1.01 19.21
C GLY A 260 -12.37 -0.33 18.84
N SER A 261 -12.18 -1.31 19.74
CA SER A 261 -12.72 -2.66 19.65
C SER A 261 -13.05 -3.18 21.05
N ILE A 262 -14.33 -3.36 21.39
CA ILE A 262 -14.72 -3.97 22.68
C ILE A 262 -14.25 -5.43 22.80
N ASN A 263 -13.88 -6.05 21.70
CA ASN A 263 -13.34 -7.42 21.65
C ASN A 263 -11.82 -7.43 21.69
N SER A 264 -11.17 -6.26 21.83
CA SER A 264 -9.70 -6.09 21.83
C SER A 264 -9.04 -6.72 20.59
N SER A 265 -9.72 -6.68 19.44
CA SER A 265 -9.34 -7.45 18.25
C SER A 265 -9.20 -6.56 17.01
N PRO A 266 -8.10 -6.68 16.23
CA PRO A 266 -7.91 -5.91 15.01
C PRO A 266 -8.65 -6.49 13.79
N ASN A 267 -9.35 -7.62 13.96
CA ASN A 267 -9.89 -8.39 12.86
C ASN A 267 -10.94 -7.61 12.05
N SER A 268 -10.65 -7.40 10.76
CA SER A 268 -11.55 -6.67 9.87
C SER A 268 -11.61 -7.34 8.51
N ARG A 269 -12.80 -7.40 7.92
CA ARG A 269 -13.04 -8.02 6.62
C ARG A 269 -14.06 -7.22 5.85
N GLY A 270 -13.82 -7.07 4.55
CA GLY A 270 -14.75 -6.38 3.69
C GLY A 270 -14.48 -6.63 2.22
N TYR A 271 -15.17 -5.83 1.42
CA TYR A 271 -15.06 -5.86 -0.03
C TYR A 271 -15.18 -4.45 -0.59
N THR A 272 -14.67 -4.26 -1.80
CA THR A 272 -14.81 -3.02 -2.57
C THR A 272 -15.35 -3.35 -3.95
N VAL A 273 -16.30 -2.55 -4.42
CA VAL A 273 -16.82 -2.59 -5.78
C VAL A 273 -16.63 -1.23 -6.40
N GLN A 274 -16.00 -1.16 -7.57
CA GLN A 274 -15.82 0.10 -8.29
C GLN A 274 -16.29 -0.05 -9.73
N ALA A 275 -16.99 0.95 -10.22
CA ALA A 275 -17.27 1.16 -11.63
C ALA A 275 -16.62 2.47 -12.08
N ASP A 276 -15.99 2.48 -13.25
CA ASP A 276 -15.38 3.67 -13.81
C ASP A 276 -15.64 3.83 -15.31
N TRP A 277 -15.68 5.08 -15.72
CA TRP A 277 -15.85 5.50 -17.11
C TRP A 277 -14.76 6.46 -17.52
N THR A 278 -14.09 6.13 -18.62
CA THR A 278 -13.02 6.92 -19.23
C THR A 278 -13.48 7.39 -20.62
N PRO A 279 -14.13 8.55 -20.72
CA PRO A 279 -14.79 8.99 -21.96
C PRO A 279 -13.83 9.14 -23.14
N TRP A 280 -12.56 9.45 -22.87
CA TRP A 280 -11.53 9.64 -23.89
C TRP A 280 -10.48 8.52 -23.89
N GLY A 281 -10.84 7.34 -23.45
CA GLY A 281 -9.94 6.19 -23.37
C GLY A 281 -9.51 5.60 -24.72
N LYS A 282 -10.23 5.90 -25.81
CA LYS A 282 -9.88 5.44 -27.15
C LYS A 282 -8.91 6.41 -27.84
N LYS A 283 -7.97 5.89 -28.62
CA LYS A 283 -7.02 6.70 -29.42
C LYS A 283 -7.72 7.67 -30.39
N SER A 284 -8.92 7.34 -30.85
CA SER A 284 -9.75 8.17 -31.74
C SER A 284 -10.60 9.22 -31.02
N SER A 285 -10.51 9.31 -29.69
CA SER A 285 -11.27 10.30 -28.91
C SER A 285 -10.73 11.71 -29.14
N TRP A 286 -11.61 12.71 -29.10
CA TRP A 286 -11.23 14.10 -29.37
C TRP A 286 -10.21 14.67 -28.37
N GLY A 287 -10.15 14.14 -27.15
CA GLY A 287 -9.17 14.56 -26.12
C GLY A 287 -7.80 13.90 -26.28
N ALA A 288 -7.72 12.78 -27.01
CA ALA A 288 -6.48 12.03 -27.15
C ALA A 288 -5.51 12.73 -28.14
N PRO A 289 -4.18 12.72 -27.86
CA PRO A 289 -3.50 12.17 -26.70
C PRO A 289 -3.33 13.18 -25.53
N TYR A 290 -3.87 14.39 -25.64
CA TYR A 290 -3.53 15.54 -24.80
C TYR A 290 -4.30 15.60 -23.49
N ALA A 291 -5.51 15.04 -23.45
CA ALA A 291 -6.32 15.04 -22.24
C ALA A 291 -7.11 13.75 -22.09
N ASN A 292 -7.26 13.29 -20.87
CA ASN A 292 -8.14 12.18 -20.50
C ASN A 292 -8.77 12.44 -19.14
N ALA A 293 -9.92 11.82 -18.88
CA ALA A 293 -10.57 11.85 -17.59
C ALA A 293 -11.10 10.45 -17.25
N ARG A 294 -11.13 10.13 -15.97
CA ARG A 294 -11.79 8.96 -15.43
C ARG A 294 -12.76 9.40 -14.35
N LEU A 295 -14.02 9.04 -14.50
CA LEU A 295 -15.06 9.21 -13.50
C LEU A 295 -15.30 7.86 -12.86
N GLY A 296 -15.32 7.78 -11.53
CA GLY A 296 -15.50 6.53 -10.82
C GLY A 296 -16.46 6.65 -9.67
N LEU A 297 -17.12 5.52 -9.39
CA LEU A 297 -17.96 5.31 -8.23
C LEU A 297 -17.49 4.05 -7.52
N GLN A 298 -17.14 4.18 -6.25
CA GLN A 298 -16.59 3.10 -5.43
C GLN A 298 -17.46 2.90 -4.18
N TYR A 299 -17.81 1.66 -3.91
CA TYR A 299 -18.47 1.25 -2.67
C TYR A 299 -17.54 0.31 -1.90
N THR A 300 -17.29 0.64 -0.62
CA THR A 300 -16.59 -0.24 0.31
C THR A 300 -17.57 -0.72 1.36
N GLY A 301 -17.66 -2.03 1.55
CA GLY A 301 -18.54 -2.68 2.53
C GLY A 301 -17.77 -3.55 3.51
N TYR A 302 -18.12 -3.44 4.79
CA TYR A 302 -17.51 -4.21 5.87
C TYR A 302 -18.47 -5.30 6.37
N THR A 303 -17.97 -6.54 6.40
CA THR A 303 -18.67 -7.69 7.01
C THR A 303 -18.19 -7.94 8.44
N LYS A 304 -17.03 -7.39 8.79
CA LYS A 304 -16.44 -7.34 10.13
C LYS A 304 -15.54 -6.10 10.23
N PHE A 305 -15.60 -5.39 11.34
CA PHE A 305 -14.79 -4.21 11.61
C PHE A 305 -14.27 -4.25 13.03
N ASN A 306 -12.96 -4.07 13.24
CA ASN A 306 -12.29 -4.07 14.55
C ASN A 306 -12.82 -5.15 15.52
N GLY A 307 -12.84 -6.41 15.04
CA GLY A 307 -13.22 -7.55 15.87
C GLY A 307 -14.71 -7.91 15.93
N GLY A 308 -15.61 -7.05 15.47
CA GLY A 308 -17.07 -7.24 15.57
C GLY A 308 -17.81 -7.12 14.24
N LYS A 309 -18.96 -7.80 14.15
CA LYS A 309 -19.96 -7.56 13.13
C LYS A 309 -20.99 -6.52 13.62
N ASN A 310 -21.41 -6.67 14.86
CA ASN A 310 -22.37 -5.79 15.51
C ASN A 310 -21.71 -5.18 16.74
N ASN A 311 -22.06 -3.92 17.05
CA ASN A 311 -21.59 -3.19 18.23
C ASN A 311 -20.09 -3.36 18.51
N TYR A 312 -19.26 -3.18 17.47
CA TYR A 312 -17.81 -3.45 17.56
C TYR A 312 -17.09 -2.47 18.50
N ASP A 313 -17.58 -1.25 18.60
CA ASP A 313 -17.04 -0.17 19.43
C ASP A 313 -17.58 -0.12 20.86
N GLY A 314 -18.65 -0.91 21.15
CA GLY A 314 -19.36 -0.86 22.44
C GLY A 314 -20.38 0.28 22.56
N LEU A 315 -20.49 1.14 21.56
CA LEU A 315 -21.39 2.29 21.50
C LEU A 315 -22.57 2.08 20.56
N GLY A 316 -22.70 0.89 19.98
CA GLY A 316 -23.80 0.47 19.13
C GLY A 316 -23.50 0.48 17.63
N ARG A 317 -22.28 0.80 17.18
CA ARG A 317 -21.92 0.80 15.76
C ARG A 317 -21.69 -0.63 15.26
N ASP A 318 -22.35 -0.97 14.16
CA ASP A 318 -22.13 -2.21 13.42
C ASP A 318 -21.02 -2.03 12.36
N ALA A 319 -20.41 -3.11 11.93
CA ALA A 319 -19.41 -3.07 10.86
C ALA A 319 -19.93 -2.38 9.58
N LYS A 320 -21.20 -2.60 9.23
CA LYS A 320 -21.87 -2.00 8.06
C LYS A 320 -22.02 -0.47 8.14
N ASP A 321 -21.98 0.11 9.34
CA ASP A 321 -22.10 1.56 9.53
C ASP A 321 -20.84 2.31 9.06
N ASN A 322 -19.75 1.57 8.81
CA ASN A 322 -18.54 2.07 8.19
C ASN A 322 -18.53 1.92 6.65
N ASN A 323 -19.62 1.42 6.05
CA ASN A 323 -19.73 1.32 4.62
C ASN A 323 -19.73 2.71 3.99
N THR A 324 -18.97 2.86 2.89
CA THR A 324 -18.81 4.14 2.21
C THR A 324 -19.11 4.06 0.73
N LEU A 325 -19.71 5.12 0.21
CA LEU A 325 -19.86 5.37 -1.20
C LEU A 325 -19.01 6.59 -1.56
N PHE A 326 -18.07 6.41 -2.49
CA PHE A 326 -17.10 7.42 -2.90
C PHE A 326 -17.19 7.66 -4.40
N ALA A 327 -17.38 8.91 -4.80
CA ALA A 327 -17.31 9.34 -6.19
C ALA A 327 -16.03 10.14 -6.43
N PHE A 328 -15.36 9.90 -7.56
CA PHE A 328 -14.13 10.62 -7.89
C PHE A 328 -14.04 10.96 -9.37
N ILE A 329 -13.27 12.00 -9.65
CA ILE A 329 -12.82 12.38 -10.99
C ILE A 329 -11.30 12.43 -10.96
N TRP A 330 -10.67 11.71 -11.88
CA TRP A 330 -9.24 11.80 -12.15
C TRP A 330 -9.03 12.36 -13.56
N ALA A 331 -8.18 13.36 -13.69
CA ALA A 331 -7.87 13.99 -14.96
C ALA A 331 -6.36 13.90 -15.25
N ALA A 332 -6.02 13.66 -16.49
CA ALA A 332 -4.66 13.70 -17.01
C ALA A 332 -4.58 14.62 -18.22
N PHE A 333 -3.50 15.40 -18.31
CA PHE A 333 -3.22 16.33 -19.39
C PHE A 333 -1.71 16.57 -19.56
#